data_a0c67412a82603722f6086a0f5fa5251
#
_entry.id   a0c67412a82603722f6086a0f5fa5251
#
_cell.length_a   1.000
_cell.length_b   1.000
_cell.length_c   1.000
_cell.angle_alpha   90.00
_cell.angle_beta   90.00
_cell.angle_gamma   90.00
#
_symmetry.space_group_name_H-M   'P 1'
#
loop_
_entity.id
_entity.type
_entity.pdbx_description
1 polymer ?
#
loop_
_entity_poly.entity_id
_entity_poly.type
_entity_poly.pdbx_seq_one_letter_code
_entity_poly.pdbx_strand_id
1 'polypeptide(L)'
;MKKQTIAVLGPGSWGTALSQVLNDNGHKVRIWGNISDQIDEINNQHTNKRYFKDILLDEKIKAYHDLEETLKDVDAVLFVVPTKVTRLVAQQVAKVLDHKVVIMHASKGLEPDSHKRLSTILEEEIPADLRSEVVVVSGPSHAEETIVRDITLITAASKDLKTAQYVQNLFSNHYFRLYTNTDVIGVETAGALKNIIAVGAGALHGLGFGDNAKAAIIARGLAEITRLGVALGANPLTYSGLSGVGDLIVTGTSVHSRNWRAGDALGRGESLADIEANMGMVIEGISTTRAAYELAQELGVYMPITQAIYRVIYEGVNIKEAITDIMNNEFKAENEWS
;
A
#
# COMPACT_ATOMS: atom_id res chain seq x y z
N MET A 1 -27.56 1.30 0.53
CA MET A 1 -26.95 1.75 1.81
C MET A 1 -27.32 3.19 2.09
N LYS A 2 -27.42 3.63 3.37
CA LYS A 2 -27.60 5.06 3.72
C LYS A 2 -26.33 5.81 3.28
N LYS A 3 -26.49 7.03 2.72
CA LYS A 3 -25.35 7.89 2.39
C LYS A 3 -24.53 8.19 3.63
N GLN A 4 -23.23 8.11 3.53
CA GLN A 4 -22.27 8.35 4.61
C GLN A 4 -21.40 9.57 4.26
N THR A 5 -20.83 10.22 5.25
CA THR A 5 -19.79 11.24 5.07
C THR A 5 -18.43 10.60 5.38
N ILE A 6 -17.50 10.63 4.43
CA ILE A 6 -16.21 9.94 4.54
C ILE A 6 -15.07 10.95 4.35
N ALA A 7 -14.18 11.01 5.33
CA ALA A 7 -12.93 11.75 5.21
C ALA A 7 -11.86 10.87 4.57
N VAL A 8 -11.19 11.37 3.54
CA VAL A 8 -10.05 10.72 2.90
C VAL A 8 -8.80 11.56 3.17
N LEU A 9 -7.88 11.03 3.95
CA LEU A 9 -6.67 11.74 4.35
C LEU A 9 -5.53 11.40 3.40
N GLY A 10 -5.17 12.34 2.55
CA GLY A 10 -4.12 12.24 1.54
C GLY A 10 -4.63 12.29 0.10
N PRO A 11 -4.49 13.44 -0.60
CA PRO A 11 -4.89 13.65 -2.00
C PRO A 11 -3.85 13.10 -2.99
N GLY A 12 -3.23 11.96 -2.67
CA GLY A 12 -2.36 11.22 -3.59
C GLY A 12 -3.16 10.53 -4.71
N SER A 13 -2.48 9.84 -5.63
CA SER A 13 -3.16 9.10 -6.70
C SER A 13 -4.22 8.14 -6.15
N TRP A 14 -3.84 7.30 -5.17
CA TRP A 14 -4.75 6.30 -4.62
C TRP A 14 -5.90 6.93 -3.79
N GLY A 15 -5.61 7.95 -2.97
CA GLY A 15 -6.65 8.66 -2.22
C GLY A 15 -7.67 9.35 -3.13
N THR A 16 -7.21 9.96 -4.22
CA THR A 16 -8.09 10.58 -5.23
C THR A 16 -8.95 9.52 -5.95
N ALA A 17 -8.37 8.39 -6.36
CA ALA A 17 -9.12 7.32 -7.00
C ALA A 17 -10.18 6.70 -6.07
N LEU A 18 -9.84 6.43 -4.81
CA LEU A 18 -10.79 5.93 -3.83
C LEU A 18 -11.90 6.95 -3.49
N SER A 19 -11.57 8.24 -3.50
CA SER A 19 -12.55 9.31 -3.34
C SER A 19 -13.60 9.30 -4.46
N GLN A 20 -13.17 9.05 -5.70
CA GLN A 20 -14.09 8.91 -6.83
C GLN A 20 -14.98 7.67 -6.68
N VAL A 21 -14.42 6.51 -6.26
CA VAL A 21 -15.21 5.29 -5.99
C VAL A 21 -16.29 5.54 -4.93
N LEU A 22 -15.93 6.17 -3.83
CA LEU A 22 -16.88 6.51 -2.75
C LEU A 22 -17.96 7.49 -3.21
N ASN A 23 -17.58 8.48 -4.00
CA ASN A 23 -18.53 9.45 -4.57
C ASN A 23 -19.46 8.78 -5.59
N ASP A 24 -18.97 7.88 -6.44
CA ASP A 24 -19.78 7.11 -7.39
C ASP A 24 -20.84 6.24 -6.67
N ASN A 25 -20.55 5.81 -5.43
CA ASN A 25 -21.50 5.11 -4.54
C ASN A 25 -22.48 6.07 -3.84
N GLY A 26 -22.39 7.37 -4.13
CA GLY A 26 -23.30 8.40 -3.59
C GLY A 26 -22.96 8.87 -2.18
N HIS A 27 -21.77 8.55 -1.66
CA HIS A 27 -21.30 9.08 -0.38
C HIS A 27 -20.83 10.52 -0.52
N LYS A 28 -20.82 11.25 0.61
CA LYS A 28 -20.21 12.59 0.69
C LYS A 28 -18.73 12.41 1.02
N VAL A 29 -17.86 12.87 0.13
CA VAL A 29 -16.40 12.71 0.28
C VAL A 29 -15.75 14.05 0.60
N ARG A 30 -14.90 14.06 1.63
CA ARG A 30 -14.04 15.17 1.99
C ARG A 30 -12.60 14.71 1.95
N ILE A 31 -11.79 15.32 1.10
CA ILE A 31 -10.36 15.01 1.00
C ILE A 31 -9.58 16.02 1.86
N TRP A 32 -8.66 15.52 2.67
CA TRP A 32 -7.72 16.36 3.41
C TRP A 32 -6.32 16.27 2.82
N GLY A 33 -5.66 17.43 2.70
CA GLY A 33 -4.26 17.51 2.28
C GLY A 33 -3.58 18.79 2.76
N ASN A 34 -2.25 18.79 2.77
CA ASN A 34 -1.42 19.87 3.27
C ASN A 34 -0.81 20.78 2.19
N ILE A 35 -1.17 20.59 0.92
CA ILE A 35 -0.68 21.39 -0.22
C ILE A 35 -1.81 22.27 -0.74
N SER A 36 -1.72 23.59 -0.50
CA SER A 36 -2.76 24.56 -0.85
C SER A 36 -3.17 24.49 -2.31
N ASP A 37 -2.20 24.60 -3.21
CA ASP A 37 -2.47 24.62 -4.65
C ASP A 37 -3.21 23.36 -5.13
N GLN A 38 -2.93 22.19 -4.52
CA GLN A 38 -3.60 20.94 -4.85
C GLN A 38 -5.06 20.93 -4.36
N ILE A 39 -5.30 21.45 -3.16
CA ILE A 39 -6.65 21.55 -2.61
C ILE A 39 -7.49 22.54 -3.43
N ASP A 40 -6.92 23.68 -3.79
CA ASP A 40 -7.56 24.67 -4.64
C ASP A 40 -7.85 24.15 -6.05
N GLU A 41 -6.92 23.37 -6.63
CA GLU A 41 -7.09 22.71 -7.92
C GLU A 41 -8.28 21.72 -7.87
N ILE A 42 -8.36 20.87 -6.85
CA ILE A 42 -9.47 19.91 -6.69
C ILE A 42 -10.81 20.64 -6.56
N ASN A 43 -10.89 21.71 -5.77
CA ASN A 43 -12.13 22.43 -5.52
C ASN A 43 -12.59 23.30 -6.71
N ASN A 44 -11.66 23.96 -7.41
CA ASN A 44 -11.98 24.97 -8.41
C ASN A 44 -11.93 24.46 -9.85
N GLN A 45 -11.05 23.47 -10.12
CA GLN A 45 -10.87 22.91 -11.46
C GLN A 45 -11.38 21.47 -11.55
N HIS A 46 -11.69 20.83 -10.43
CA HIS A 46 -12.09 19.41 -10.35
C HIS A 46 -11.07 18.49 -11.01
N THR A 47 -9.77 18.80 -10.82
CA THR A 47 -8.64 18.00 -11.32
C THR A 47 -7.62 17.76 -10.22
N ASN A 48 -6.75 16.77 -10.43
CA ASN A 48 -5.55 16.53 -9.64
C ASN A 48 -4.42 16.16 -10.60
N LYS A 49 -3.99 17.15 -11.40
CA LYS A 49 -3.10 16.98 -12.57
C LYS A 49 -1.73 16.41 -12.21
N ARG A 50 -1.29 16.61 -10.97
CA ARG A 50 -0.06 15.99 -10.47
C ARG A 50 -0.07 14.47 -10.61
N TYR A 51 -1.25 13.85 -10.50
CA TYR A 51 -1.42 12.40 -10.56
C TYR A 51 -2.21 11.95 -11.80
N PHE A 52 -3.18 12.73 -12.23
CA PHE A 52 -4.08 12.40 -13.32
C PHE A 52 -4.24 13.61 -14.26
N LYS A 53 -3.47 13.62 -15.36
CA LYS A 53 -3.39 14.80 -16.25
C LYS A 53 -4.71 15.18 -16.90
N ASP A 54 -5.50 14.17 -17.30
CA ASP A 54 -6.68 14.35 -18.17
C ASP A 54 -8.00 13.86 -17.51
N ILE A 55 -8.01 13.70 -16.17
CA ILE A 55 -9.19 13.22 -15.45
C ILE A 55 -9.91 14.38 -14.76
N LEU A 56 -11.21 14.47 -15.00
CA LEU A 56 -12.11 15.33 -14.22
C LEU A 56 -12.73 14.54 -13.07
N LEU A 57 -12.60 15.06 -11.87
CA LEU A 57 -13.26 14.55 -10.67
C LEU A 57 -14.70 15.07 -10.60
N ASP A 58 -15.58 14.33 -9.92
CA ASP A 58 -16.93 14.82 -9.65
C ASP A 58 -16.87 16.08 -8.77
N GLU A 59 -17.63 17.11 -9.14
CA GLU A 59 -17.70 18.40 -8.43
C GLU A 59 -18.19 18.31 -6.97
N LYS A 60 -18.81 17.18 -6.61
CA LYS A 60 -19.25 16.90 -5.24
C LYS A 60 -18.11 16.51 -4.31
N ILE A 61 -16.98 16.08 -4.84
CA ILE A 61 -15.78 15.82 -4.06
C ILE A 61 -15.21 17.16 -3.62
N LYS A 62 -15.08 17.36 -2.30
CA LYS A 62 -14.53 18.59 -1.72
C LYS A 62 -13.23 18.30 -0.99
N ALA A 63 -12.28 19.20 -1.14
CA ALA A 63 -10.97 19.09 -0.52
C ALA A 63 -10.76 20.24 0.51
N TYR A 64 -10.01 19.94 1.57
CA TYR A 64 -9.83 20.82 2.72
C TYR A 64 -8.37 20.81 3.19
N HIS A 65 -7.90 21.96 3.70
CA HIS A 65 -6.65 22.06 4.44
C HIS A 65 -6.85 21.80 5.92
N ASP A 66 -7.99 22.23 6.44
CA ASP A 66 -8.32 22.11 7.83
C ASP A 66 -8.80 20.70 8.14
N LEU A 67 -8.11 20.03 9.08
CA LEU A 67 -8.43 18.68 9.48
C LEU A 67 -9.71 18.63 10.32
N GLU A 68 -10.00 19.64 11.13
CA GLU A 68 -11.19 19.73 11.95
C GLU A 68 -12.44 19.87 11.05
N GLU A 69 -12.38 20.75 10.05
CA GLU A 69 -13.45 20.88 9.07
C GLU A 69 -13.67 19.60 8.27
N THR A 70 -12.57 18.91 7.91
CA THR A 70 -12.63 17.65 7.19
C THR A 70 -13.33 16.55 8.00
N LEU A 71 -13.02 16.45 9.30
CA LEU A 71 -13.47 15.38 10.19
C LEU A 71 -14.84 15.67 10.87
N LYS A 72 -15.40 16.86 10.68
CA LYS A 72 -16.67 17.22 11.29
C LYS A 72 -17.81 16.30 10.84
N ASP A 73 -18.48 15.65 11.79
CA ASP A 73 -19.64 14.78 11.55
C ASP A 73 -19.40 13.67 10.50
N VAL A 74 -18.20 13.08 10.46
CA VAL A 74 -17.87 11.98 9.55
C VAL A 74 -18.27 10.63 10.12
N ASP A 75 -18.72 9.72 9.26
CA ASP A 75 -19.02 8.33 9.62
C ASP A 75 -17.76 7.43 9.56
N ALA A 76 -16.81 7.79 8.70
CA ALA A 76 -15.60 7.03 8.49
C ALA A 76 -14.41 7.89 8.06
N VAL A 77 -13.20 7.45 8.40
CA VAL A 77 -11.93 8.09 8.03
C VAL A 77 -11.03 7.08 7.32
N LEU A 78 -10.58 7.42 6.12
CA LEU A 78 -9.68 6.62 5.30
C LEU A 78 -8.30 7.27 5.24
N PHE A 79 -7.29 6.60 5.78
CA PHE A 79 -5.89 7.01 5.69
C PHE A 79 -5.25 6.51 4.40
N VAL A 80 -4.76 7.42 3.57
CA VAL A 80 -4.05 7.15 2.31
C VAL A 80 -2.79 8.04 2.21
N VAL A 81 -2.22 8.35 3.35
CA VAL A 81 -0.96 9.11 3.48
C VAL A 81 0.25 8.20 3.38
N PRO A 82 1.44 8.71 3.03
CA PRO A 82 2.68 7.93 3.08
C PRO A 82 2.92 7.31 4.46
N THR A 83 3.47 6.10 4.49
CA THR A 83 3.69 5.30 5.71
C THR A 83 4.39 6.09 6.81
N LYS A 84 5.46 6.81 6.47
CA LYS A 84 6.28 7.60 7.42
C LYS A 84 5.56 8.72 8.17
N VAL A 85 4.40 9.17 7.68
CA VAL A 85 3.62 10.25 8.32
C VAL A 85 2.31 9.74 8.96
N THR A 86 2.00 8.46 8.82
CA THR A 86 0.74 7.88 9.31
C THR A 86 0.55 8.12 10.81
N ARG A 87 1.57 7.90 11.63
CA ARG A 87 1.51 8.14 13.08
C ARG A 87 1.20 9.59 13.42
N LEU A 88 1.93 10.53 12.79
CA LEU A 88 1.70 11.96 13.01
C LEU A 88 0.26 12.38 12.65
N VAL A 89 -0.23 11.90 11.51
CA VAL A 89 -1.61 12.20 11.07
C VAL A 89 -2.63 11.55 12.01
N ALA A 90 -2.38 10.32 12.46
CA ALA A 90 -3.25 9.65 13.44
C ALA A 90 -3.35 10.43 14.77
N GLN A 91 -2.23 10.95 15.26
CA GLN A 91 -2.19 11.82 16.45
C GLN A 91 -2.99 13.11 16.26
N GLN A 92 -2.93 13.70 15.07
CA GLN A 92 -3.74 14.88 14.74
C GLN A 92 -5.22 14.55 14.69
N VAL A 93 -5.59 13.43 14.05
CA VAL A 93 -6.96 12.94 13.97
C VAL A 93 -7.54 12.68 15.36
N ALA A 94 -6.78 12.02 16.24
CA ALA A 94 -7.20 11.71 17.61
C ALA A 94 -7.51 12.96 18.46
N LYS A 95 -6.88 14.09 18.15
CA LYS A 95 -7.14 15.37 18.86
C LYS A 95 -8.42 16.06 18.41
N VAL A 96 -8.88 15.75 17.20
CA VAL A 96 -10.01 16.44 16.55
C VAL A 96 -11.30 15.63 16.64
N LEU A 97 -11.20 14.29 16.59
CA LEU A 97 -12.37 13.41 16.68
C LEU A 97 -13.09 13.58 18.02
N ASP A 98 -14.40 13.80 17.97
CA ASP A 98 -15.29 13.97 19.12
C ASP A 98 -16.34 12.84 19.25
N HIS A 99 -16.37 11.91 18.29
CA HIS A 99 -17.27 10.77 18.27
C HIS A 99 -16.64 9.55 17.61
N LYS A 100 -17.25 8.40 17.79
CA LYS A 100 -16.76 7.12 17.27
C LYS A 100 -16.98 7.01 15.76
N VAL A 101 -15.90 6.74 15.01
CA VAL A 101 -15.90 6.58 13.55
C VAL A 101 -15.30 5.24 13.12
N VAL A 102 -15.56 4.83 11.87
CA VAL A 102 -14.84 3.70 11.28
C VAL A 102 -13.50 4.18 10.74
N ILE A 103 -12.42 3.60 11.24
CA ILE A 103 -11.06 3.88 10.77
C ILE A 103 -10.63 2.86 9.73
N MET A 104 -10.18 3.35 8.59
CA MET A 104 -9.66 2.54 7.47
C MET A 104 -8.29 3.06 7.03
N HIS A 105 -7.46 2.18 6.49
CA HIS A 105 -6.29 2.62 5.72
C HIS A 105 -6.12 1.81 4.44
N ALA A 106 -5.54 2.45 3.45
CA ALA A 106 -5.17 1.85 2.17
C ALA A 106 -3.69 2.12 1.80
N SER A 107 -2.91 2.63 2.75
CA SER A 107 -1.46 2.76 2.63
C SER A 107 -0.77 1.41 2.79
N LYS A 108 0.35 1.21 2.09
CA LYS A 108 1.04 -0.08 2.00
C LYS A 108 2.51 0.08 2.40
N GLY A 109 2.89 -0.42 3.57
CA GLY A 109 4.24 -0.35 4.13
C GLY A 109 4.27 -0.68 5.61
N LEU A 110 5.47 -0.68 6.18
CA LEU A 110 5.73 -0.79 7.61
C LEU A 110 6.33 0.54 8.11
N GLU A 111 6.05 0.93 9.34
CA GLU A 111 6.69 2.12 9.93
C GLU A 111 8.20 1.91 10.00
N PRO A 112 9.03 2.81 9.48
CA PRO A 112 10.45 2.55 9.29
C PRO A 112 11.21 2.20 10.58
N ASP A 113 10.97 2.93 11.68
CA ASP A 113 11.76 2.80 12.91
C ASP A 113 11.23 1.71 13.85
N SER A 114 9.92 1.48 13.88
CA SER A 114 9.29 0.53 14.78
C SER A 114 8.92 -0.80 14.15
N HIS A 115 9.02 -0.88 12.82
CA HIS A 115 8.58 -2.01 11.99
C HIS A 115 7.10 -2.39 12.16
N LYS A 116 6.32 -1.51 12.80
CA LYS A 116 4.91 -1.75 13.10
C LYS A 116 4.05 -1.65 11.84
N ARG A 117 3.00 -2.47 11.82
CA ARG A 117 1.94 -2.37 10.83
C ARG A 117 1.12 -1.10 11.04
N LEU A 118 0.57 -0.56 9.96
CA LEU A 118 -0.20 0.70 10.02
C LEU A 118 -1.47 0.56 10.88
N SER A 119 -2.14 -0.60 10.86
CA SER A 119 -3.27 -0.86 11.75
C SER A 119 -2.87 -0.75 13.23
N THR A 120 -1.70 -1.27 13.60
CA THR A 120 -1.16 -1.15 14.96
C THR A 120 -0.91 0.30 15.35
N ILE A 121 -0.33 1.10 14.44
CA ILE A 121 -0.12 2.54 14.65
C ILE A 121 -1.45 3.26 14.89
N LEU A 122 -2.45 3.00 14.05
CA LEU A 122 -3.76 3.61 14.18
C LEU A 122 -4.46 3.18 15.48
N GLU A 123 -4.27 1.93 15.92
CA GLU A 123 -4.77 1.41 17.18
C GLU A 123 -4.07 2.04 18.40
N GLU A 124 -2.78 2.36 18.30
CA GLU A 124 -2.01 3.04 19.34
C GLU A 124 -2.37 4.52 19.52
N GLU A 125 -2.54 5.22 18.40
CA GLU A 125 -2.68 6.68 18.42
C GLU A 125 -4.13 7.16 18.53
N ILE A 126 -5.11 6.39 18.06
CA ILE A 126 -6.53 6.76 18.11
C ILE A 126 -7.20 5.96 19.22
N PRO A 127 -7.75 6.59 20.26
CA PRO A 127 -8.43 5.92 21.38
C PRO A 127 -9.58 5.00 20.93
N ALA A 128 -9.77 3.89 21.66
CA ALA A 128 -10.74 2.86 21.27
C ALA A 128 -12.20 3.31 21.35
N ASP A 129 -12.51 4.33 22.12
CA ASP A 129 -13.82 4.98 22.21
C ASP A 129 -14.13 5.88 21.01
N LEU A 130 -13.09 6.35 20.30
CA LEU A 130 -13.21 7.16 19.09
C LEU A 130 -13.13 6.36 17.79
N ARG A 131 -12.84 5.07 17.85
CA ARG A 131 -12.72 4.22 16.65
C ARG A 131 -13.40 2.85 16.78
N SER A 132 -13.79 2.29 15.64
CA SER A 132 -14.06 0.86 15.50
C SER A 132 -12.75 0.05 15.46
N GLU A 133 -12.84 -1.29 15.26
CA GLU A 133 -11.69 -2.05 14.79
C GLU A 133 -11.20 -1.49 13.45
N VAL A 134 -9.87 -1.39 13.29
CA VAL A 134 -9.28 -0.85 12.07
C VAL A 134 -9.53 -1.77 10.88
N VAL A 135 -9.83 -1.18 9.73
CA VAL A 135 -10.01 -1.92 8.47
C VAL A 135 -8.87 -1.60 7.50
N VAL A 136 -8.23 -2.64 7.03
CA VAL A 136 -7.20 -2.56 5.98
C VAL A 136 -7.85 -2.77 4.62
N VAL A 137 -7.60 -1.87 3.67
CA VAL A 137 -8.07 -1.98 2.29
C VAL A 137 -6.86 -2.21 1.39
N SER A 138 -6.71 -3.42 0.83
CA SER A 138 -5.54 -3.81 0.04
C SER A 138 -5.90 -4.84 -1.03
N GLY A 139 -5.12 -4.88 -2.13
CA GLY A 139 -5.32 -5.82 -3.24
C GLY A 139 -4.78 -5.24 -4.55
N PRO A 140 -4.93 -5.96 -5.68
CA PRO A 140 -4.47 -5.52 -6.99
C PRO A 140 -5.23 -4.28 -7.43
N SER A 141 -4.56 -3.12 -7.43
CA SER A 141 -5.22 -1.85 -7.66
C SER A 141 -4.23 -0.76 -8.07
N HIS A 142 -4.18 -0.44 -9.34
CA HIS A 142 -3.54 0.77 -9.83
C HIS A 142 -4.54 1.93 -9.81
N ALA A 143 -4.12 3.07 -9.28
CA ALA A 143 -4.98 4.24 -9.18
C ALA A 143 -5.42 4.74 -10.58
N GLU A 144 -4.53 4.59 -11.56
CA GLU A 144 -4.72 4.97 -12.95
C GLU A 144 -5.86 4.17 -13.63
N GLU A 145 -6.01 2.90 -13.27
CA GLU A 145 -7.08 2.02 -13.77
C GLU A 145 -8.38 2.25 -12.97
N THR A 146 -8.26 2.37 -11.66
CA THR A 146 -9.43 2.59 -10.78
C THR A 146 -10.15 3.91 -11.08
N ILE A 147 -9.40 4.99 -11.33
CA ILE A 147 -9.99 6.32 -11.59
C ILE A 147 -10.81 6.36 -12.89
N VAL A 148 -10.46 5.54 -13.86
CA VAL A 148 -11.21 5.39 -15.11
C VAL A 148 -12.30 4.29 -15.03
N ARG A 149 -12.55 3.78 -13.83
CA ARG A 149 -13.59 2.78 -13.53
C ARG A 149 -13.32 1.41 -14.15
N ASP A 150 -12.06 1.02 -14.33
CA ASP A 150 -11.73 -0.35 -14.72
C ASP A 150 -12.01 -1.34 -13.58
N ILE A 151 -12.26 -2.60 -13.94
CA ILE A 151 -12.64 -3.64 -12.98
C ILE A 151 -11.54 -3.84 -11.95
N THR A 152 -11.86 -3.57 -10.69
CA THR A 152 -10.92 -3.66 -9.57
C THR A 152 -11.53 -4.49 -8.45
N LEU A 153 -10.82 -5.54 -8.03
CA LEU A 153 -11.21 -6.42 -6.92
C LEU A 153 -10.14 -6.36 -5.83
N ILE A 154 -10.53 -5.98 -4.61
CA ILE A 154 -9.60 -5.86 -3.47
C ILE A 154 -10.21 -6.47 -2.20
N THR A 155 -9.47 -6.42 -1.10
CA THR A 155 -9.85 -6.98 0.20
C THR A 155 -10.05 -5.87 1.22
N ALA A 156 -11.11 -5.98 2.04
CA ALA A 156 -11.29 -5.27 3.29
C ALA A 156 -11.05 -6.24 4.45
N ALA A 157 -10.00 -6.00 5.25
CA ALA A 157 -9.65 -6.88 6.36
C ALA A 157 -9.80 -6.17 7.71
N SER A 158 -10.50 -6.79 8.65
CA SER A 158 -10.65 -6.32 10.03
C SER A 158 -10.81 -7.49 10.99
N LYS A 159 -10.33 -7.35 12.22
CA LYS A 159 -10.57 -8.33 13.30
C LYS A 159 -12.08 -8.53 13.56
N ASP A 160 -12.89 -7.48 13.35
CA ASP A 160 -14.35 -7.56 13.37
C ASP A 160 -14.92 -7.68 11.94
N LEU A 161 -15.48 -8.83 11.62
CA LEU A 161 -16.08 -9.09 10.31
C LEU A 161 -17.21 -8.10 9.96
N LYS A 162 -17.98 -7.62 10.94
CA LYS A 162 -19.06 -6.65 10.68
C LYS A 162 -18.50 -5.31 10.21
N THR A 163 -17.38 -4.87 10.79
CA THR A 163 -16.68 -3.67 10.37
C THR A 163 -16.06 -3.83 8.98
N ALA A 164 -15.48 -5.01 8.67
CA ALA A 164 -15.03 -5.31 7.30
C ALA A 164 -16.18 -5.29 6.29
N GLN A 165 -17.35 -5.86 6.62
CA GLN A 165 -18.56 -5.85 5.78
C GLN A 165 -19.13 -4.45 5.60
N TYR A 166 -19.06 -3.60 6.64
CA TYR A 166 -19.44 -2.20 6.52
C TYR A 166 -18.58 -1.49 5.45
N VAL A 167 -17.25 -1.66 5.50
CA VAL A 167 -16.32 -1.07 4.52
C VAL A 167 -16.52 -1.69 3.13
N GLN A 168 -16.74 -3.01 3.05
CA GLN A 168 -17.12 -3.67 1.80
C GLN A 168 -18.31 -2.97 1.13
N ASN A 169 -19.34 -2.65 1.90
CA ASN A 169 -20.53 -1.99 1.39
C ASN A 169 -20.32 -0.52 1.02
N LEU A 170 -19.38 0.19 1.66
CA LEU A 170 -19.03 1.57 1.28
C LEU A 170 -18.47 1.66 -0.13
N PHE A 171 -17.59 0.72 -0.49
CA PHE A 171 -16.82 0.78 -1.72
C PHE A 171 -17.40 -0.03 -2.88
N SER A 172 -18.16 -1.12 -2.60
CA SER A 172 -18.54 -2.04 -3.67
C SER A 172 -19.61 -1.48 -4.61
N ASN A 173 -19.33 -1.57 -5.91
CA ASN A 173 -20.24 -1.21 -7.00
C ASN A 173 -20.02 -2.14 -8.22
N HIS A 174 -20.45 -1.73 -9.42
CA HIS A 174 -20.37 -2.54 -10.64
C HIS A 174 -18.95 -2.71 -11.23
N TYR A 175 -17.99 -1.85 -10.85
CA TYR A 175 -16.59 -1.93 -11.32
C TYR A 175 -15.60 -2.12 -10.16
N PHE A 176 -15.97 -1.81 -8.92
CA PHE A 176 -15.11 -1.89 -7.76
C PHE A 176 -15.72 -2.82 -6.71
N ARG A 177 -15.03 -3.91 -6.37
CA ARG A 177 -15.58 -4.93 -5.48
C ARG A 177 -14.62 -5.30 -4.36
N LEU A 178 -15.11 -5.29 -3.13
CA LEU A 178 -14.36 -5.75 -1.96
C LEU A 178 -14.78 -7.15 -1.52
N TYR A 179 -13.79 -7.94 -1.12
CA TYR A 179 -13.97 -9.18 -0.38
C TYR A 179 -13.53 -8.98 1.06
N THR A 180 -14.24 -9.57 2.01
CA THR A 180 -13.90 -9.46 3.43
C THR A 180 -12.86 -10.50 3.85
N ASN A 181 -12.01 -10.14 4.81
CA ASN A 181 -11.05 -11.03 5.46
C ASN A 181 -10.96 -10.64 6.95
N THR A 182 -10.61 -11.60 7.81
CA THR A 182 -10.35 -11.34 9.24
C THR A 182 -8.87 -11.36 9.58
N ASP A 183 -8.00 -11.76 8.66
CA ASP A 183 -6.56 -11.75 8.81
C ASP A 183 -5.95 -10.39 8.43
N VAL A 184 -6.02 -9.44 9.35
CA VAL A 184 -5.43 -8.11 9.20
C VAL A 184 -3.92 -8.20 9.00
N ILE A 185 -3.24 -9.10 9.73
CA ILE A 185 -1.77 -9.27 9.67
C ILE A 185 -1.37 -9.68 8.26
N GLY A 186 -2.01 -10.72 7.72
CA GLY A 186 -1.68 -11.24 6.40
C GLY A 186 -1.94 -10.22 5.28
N VAL A 187 -3.07 -9.50 5.33
CA VAL A 187 -3.42 -8.50 4.32
C VAL A 187 -2.45 -7.31 4.33
N GLU A 188 -2.05 -6.82 5.50
CA GLU A 188 -1.08 -5.71 5.62
C GLU A 188 0.32 -6.12 5.20
N THR A 189 0.81 -7.26 5.72
CA THR A 189 2.16 -7.73 5.41
C THR A 189 2.32 -8.07 3.94
N ALA A 190 1.32 -8.70 3.32
CA ALA A 190 1.31 -8.93 1.88
C ALA A 190 1.40 -7.61 1.09
N GLY A 191 0.55 -6.63 1.41
CA GLY A 191 0.53 -5.33 0.76
C GLY A 191 1.82 -4.52 0.93
N ALA A 192 2.50 -4.64 2.08
CA ALA A 192 3.77 -3.97 2.34
C ALA A 192 4.94 -4.65 1.61
N LEU A 193 5.10 -5.96 1.81
CA LEU A 193 6.28 -6.71 1.36
C LEU A 193 6.33 -6.93 -0.16
N LYS A 194 5.18 -7.00 -0.84
CA LYS A 194 5.14 -7.08 -2.32
C LYS A 194 5.95 -5.96 -3.00
N ASN A 195 6.03 -4.79 -2.38
CA ASN A 195 6.74 -3.65 -2.93
C ASN A 195 8.25 -3.91 -3.06
N ILE A 196 8.82 -4.72 -2.16
CA ILE A 196 10.21 -5.18 -2.22
C ILE A 196 10.42 -6.05 -3.46
N ILE A 197 9.54 -7.03 -3.64
CA ILE A 197 9.61 -7.95 -4.77
C ILE A 197 9.42 -7.22 -6.11
N ALA A 198 8.56 -6.18 -6.11
CA ALA A 198 8.39 -5.35 -7.30
C ALA A 198 9.67 -4.57 -7.68
N VAL A 199 10.46 -4.09 -6.70
CA VAL A 199 11.79 -3.51 -6.95
C VAL A 199 12.70 -4.56 -7.58
N GLY A 200 12.78 -5.78 -7.01
CA GLY A 200 13.58 -6.86 -7.56
C GLY A 200 13.16 -7.27 -8.99
N ALA A 201 11.85 -7.37 -9.25
CA ALA A 201 11.32 -7.70 -10.58
C ALA A 201 11.66 -6.61 -11.62
N GLY A 202 11.57 -5.34 -11.21
CA GLY A 202 12.02 -4.22 -12.03
C GLY A 202 13.51 -4.27 -12.32
N ALA A 203 14.36 -4.57 -11.32
CA ALA A 203 15.80 -4.67 -11.49
C ALA A 203 16.20 -5.78 -12.48
N LEU A 204 15.55 -6.92 -12.42
CA LEU A 204 15.74 -7.99 -13.41
C LEU A 204 15.36 -7.53 -14.83
N HIS A 205 14.27 -6.78 -14.97
CA HIS A 205 13.89 -6.22 -16.27
C HIS A 205 14.93 -5.21 -16.79
N GLY A 206 15.38 -4.28 -15.95
CA GLY A 206 16.41 -3.28 -16.31
C GLY A 206 17.75 -3.89 -16.73
N LEU A 207 18.09 -5.06 -16.18
CA LEU A 207 19.23 -5.88 -16.58
C LEU A 207 19.02 -6.67 -17.87
N GLY A 208 17.81 -6.69 -18.44
CA GLY A 208 17.46 -7.41 -19.66
C GLY A 208 17.08 -8.88 -19.46
N PHE A 209 16.79 -9.34 -18.22
CA PHE A 209 16.29 -10.70 -18.00
C PHE A 209 14.86 -10.86 -18.51
N GLY A 210 14.56 -12.06 -19.00
CA GLY A 210 13.27 -12.43 -19.58
C GLY A 210 12.20 -12.83 -18.56
N ASP A 211 11.09 -13.37 -19.07
CA ASP A 211 9.89 -13.67 -18.29
C ASP A 211 10.09 -14.82 -17.29
N ASN A 212 10.99 -15.78 -17.57
CA ASN A 212 11.32 -16.85 -16.61
C ASN A 212 11.88 -16.29 -15.30
N ALA A 213 12.80 -15.31 -15.37
CA ALA A 213 13.38 -14.68 -14.19
C ALA A 213 12.34 -13.87 -13.43
N LYS A 214 11.46 -13.15 -14.15
CA LYS A 214 10.34 -12.39 -13.53
C LYS A 214 9.35 -13.32 -12.84
N ALA A 215 8.96 -14.43 -13.47
CA ALA A 215 8.08 -15.43 -12.87
C ALA A 215 8.70 -16.06 -11.62
N ALA A 216 10.01 -16.40 -11.69
CA ALA A 216 10.73 -16.97 -10.57
C ALA A 216 10.79 -16.03 -9.37
N ILE A 217 11.12 -14.74 -9.56
CA ILE A 217 11.19 -13.78 -8.45
C ILE A 217 9.80 -13.53 -7.83
N ILE A 218 8.73 -13.51 -8.62
CA ILE A 218 7.36 -13.38 -8.11
C ILE A 218 6.98 -14.60 -7.27
N ALA A 219 7.21 -15.82 -7.76
CA ALA A 219 6.87 -17.05 -7.05
C ALA A 219 7.69 -17.20 -5.76
N ARG A 220 9.01 -17.04 -5.83
CA ARG A 220 9.90 -17.15 -4.66
C ARG A 220 9.71 -15.98 -3.69
N GLY A 221 9.45 -14.78 -4.20
CA GLY A 221 9.12 -13.61 -3.41
C GLY A 221 7.82 -13.80 -2.62
N LEU A 222 6.79 -14.41 -3.22
CA LEU A 222 5.55 -14.75 -2.51
C LEU A 222 5.82 -15.71 -1.34
N ALA A 223 6.72 -16.69 -1.54
CA ALA A 223 7.11 -17.62 -0.48
C ALA A 223 7.82 -16.89 0.68
N GLU A 224 8.72 -15.93 0.39
CA GLU A 224 9.36 -15.10 1.43
C GLU A 224 8.35 -14.25 2.19
N ILE A 225 7.46 -13.55 1.48
CA ILE A 225 6.39 -12.74 2.06
C ILE A 225 5.53 -13.60 2.99
N THR A 226 5.17 -14.80 2.55
CA THR A 226 4.36 -15.74 3.34
C THR A 226 5.10 -16.18 4.60
N ARG A 227 6.40 -16.52 4.51
CA ARG A 227 7.20 -16.92 5.69
C ARG A 227 7.23 -15.83 6.76
N LEU A 228 7.57 -14.60 6.38
CA LEU A 228 7.62 -13.50 7.33
C LEU A 228 6.23 -13.20 7.91
N GLY A 229 5.20 -13.21 7.08
CA GLY A 229 3.84 -12.98 7.55
C GLY A 229 3.33 -14.05 8.51
N VAL A 230 3.63 -15.33 8.25
CA VAL A 230 3.28 -16.44 9.16
C VAL A 230 4.05 -16.31 10.48
N ALA A 231 5.32 -15.93 10.45
CA ALA A 231 6.09 -15.65 11.66
C ALA A 231 5.51 -14.52 12.49
N LEU A 232 4.80 -13.58 11.85
CA LEU A 232 4.06 -12.49 12.51
C LEU A 232 2.63 -12.90 12.93
N GLY A 233 2.20 -14.13 12.65
CA GLY A 233 0.89 -14.66 13.04
C GLY A 233 -0.20 -14.59 11.95
N ALA A 234 0.17 -14.35 10.69
CA ALA A 234 -0.77 -14.36 9.57
C ALA A 234 -1.22 -15.77 9.16
N ASN A 235 -2.40 -15.85 8.56
CA ASN A 235 -2.87 -17.07 7.91
C ASN A 235 -2.19 -17.23 6.53
N PRO A 236 -1.48 -18.35 6.26
CA PRO A 236 -0.81 -18.56 4.97
C PRO A 236 -1.76 -18.53 3.76
N LEU A 237 -3.03 -18.89 3.92
CA LEU A 237 -4.02 -18.83 2.85
C LEU A 237 -4.32 -17.41 2.36
N THR A 238 -4.11 -16.39 3.19
CA THR A 238 -4.28 -14.98 2.81
C THR A 238 -3.39 -14.59 1.62
N TYR A 239 -2.19 -15.18 1.56
CA TYR A 239 -1.21 -14.87 0.50
C TYR A 239 -1.58 -15.45 -0.88
N SER A 240 -2.45 -16.45 -0.93
CA SER A 240 -3.01 -16.98 -2.18
C SER A 240 -4.17 -16.15 -2.74
N GLY A 241 -4.60 -15.12 -2.00
CA GLY A 241 -5.74 -14.26 -2.35
C GLY A 241 -5.34 -12.96 -3.06
N LEU A 242 -6.32 -12.04 -3.12
CA LEU A 242 -6.18 -10.74 -3.79
C LEU A 242 -5.04 -9.90 -3.19
N SER A 243 -4.94 -9.79 -1.87
CA SER A 243 -3.90 -8.99 -1.21
C SER A 243 -2.51 -9.62 -1.27
N GLY A 244 -2.41 -10.94 -1.50
CA GLY A 244 -1.16 -11.67 -1.67
C GLY A 244 -0.75 -11.75 -3.15
N VAL A 245 -0.94 -12.92 -3.75
CA VAL A 245 -0.53 -13.20 -5.13
C VAL A 245 -1.11 -12.20 -6.14
N GLY A 246 -2.37 -11.78 -5.99
CA GLY A 246 -3.01 -10.84 -6.90
C GLY A 246 -2.30 -9.49 -6.93
N ASP A 247 -2.07 -8.90 -5.75
CA ASP A 247 -1.41 -7.59 -5.63
C ASP A 247 0.09 -7.67 -5.97
N LEU A 248 0.73 -8.81 -5.71
CA LEU A 248 2.13 -9.05 -6.08
C LEU A 248 2.31 -9.13 -7.61
N ILE A 249 1.44 -9.84 -8.31
CA ILE A 249 1.49 -9.96 -9.78
C ILE A 249 1.33 -8.56 -10.41
N VAL A 250 0.25 -7.85 -10.09
CA VAL A 250 0.00 -6.55 -10.70
C VAL A 250 1.11 -5.54 -10.40
N THR A 251 1.72 -5.59 -9.21
CA THR A 251 2.79 -4.66 -8.82
C THR A 251 4.15 -5.04 -9.43
N GLY A 252 4.45 -6.34 -9.51
CA GLY A 252 5.72 -6.85 -10.03
C GLY A 252 5.83 -6.90 -11.56
N THR A 253 4.70 -6.75 -12.28
CA THR A 253 4.69 -6.84 -13.75
C THR A 253 4.27 -5.55 -14.45
N SER A 254 3.77 -4.55 -13.72
CA SER A 254 3.22 -3.34 -14.31
C SER A 254 4.17 -2.16 -14.29
N VAL A 255 4.26 -1.46 -15.41
CA VAL A 255 4.97 -0.18 -15.55
C VAL A 255 4.33 0.97 -14.74
N HIS A 256 3.07 0.81 -14.29
CA HIS A 256 2.43 1.77 -13.39
C HIS A 256 2.96 1.66 -11.96
N SER A 257 3.59 0.53 -11.60
CA SER A 257 4.21 0.36 -10.30
C SER A 257 5.45 1.23 -10.14
N ARG A 258 5.41 2.18 -9.19
CA ARG A 258 6.58 3.01 -8.83
C ARG A 258 7.75 2.16 -8.35
N ASN A 259 7.49 1.13 -7.56
CA ASN A 259 8.52 0.23 -7.05
C ASN A 259 9.18 -0.55 -8.20
N TRP A 260 8.39 -1.04 -9.14
CA TRP A 260 8.91 -1.71 -10.34
C TRP A 260 9.77 -0.75 -11.19
N ARG A 261 9.31 0.48 -11.44
CA ARG A 261 10.08 1.49 -12.19
C ARG A 261 11.39 1.87 -11.50
N ALA A 262 11.37 1.99 -10.16
CA ALA A 262 12.59 2.23 -9.39
C ALA A 262 13.59 1.08 -9.54
N GLY A 263 13.12 -0.16 -9.48
CA GLY A 263 13.94 -1.34 -9.73
C GLY A 263 14.49 -1.37 -11.16
N ASP A 264 13.67 -1.07 -12.17
CA ASP A 264 14.09 -1.02 -13.57
C ASP A 264 15.23 0.00 -13.80
N ALA A 265 15.11 1.19 -13.21
CA ALA A 265 16.15 2.21 -13.26
C ALA A 265 17.44 1.77 -12.54
N LEU A 266 17.33 1.15 -11.35
CA LEU A 266 18.47 0.53 -10.65
C LEU A 266 19.15 -0.54 -11.52
N GLY A 267 18.36 -1.40 -12.18
CA GLY A 267 18.89 -2.43 -13.09
C GLY A 267 19.63 -1.87 -14.30
N ARG A 268 19.27 -0.68 -14.76
CA ARG A 268 19.98 0.06 -15.81
C ARG A 268 21.21 0.79 -15.31
N GLY A 269 21.48 0.81 -14.00
CA GLY A 269 22.66 1.43 -13.39
C GLY A 269 22.45 2.86 -12.93
N GLU A 270 21.19 3.35 -12.85
CA GLU A 270 20.92 4.65 -12.26
C GLU A 270 21.14 4.63 -10.73
N SER A 271 21.63 5.73 -10.16
CA SER A 271 21.80 5.83 -8.71
C SER A 271 20.46 5.98 -7.99
N LEU A 272 20.38 5.47 -6.76
CA LEU A 272 19.15 5.62 -5.94
C LEU A 272 18.76 7.10 -5.76
N ALA A 273 19.75 7.99 -5.58
CA ALA A 273 19.52 9.42 -5.41
C ALA A 273 18.89 10.06 -6.66
N ASP A 274 19.36 9.68 -7.87
CA ASP A 274 18.79 10.17 -9.12
C ASP A 274 17.36 9.65 -9.32
N ILE A 275 17.13 8.37 -8.98
CA ILE A 275 15.80 7.74 -9.07
C ILE A 275 14.80 8.45 -8.16
N GLU A 276 15.15 8.72 -6.90
CA GLU A 276 14.30 9.43 -5.95
C GLU A 276 14.01 10.87 -6.41
N ALA A 277 15.02 11.57 -6.91
CA ALA A 277 14.88 12.92 -7.44
C ALA A 277 13.95 12.96 -8.66
N ASN A 278 14.13 12.04 -9.61
CA ASN A 278 13.37 11.99 -10.86
C ASN A 278 11.92 11.55 -10.64
N MET A 279 11.67 10.66 -9.68
CA MET A 279 10.32 10.16 -9.43
C MET A 279 9.44 11.16 -8.68
N GLY A 280 10.00 12.06 -7.87
CA GLY A 280 9.26 13.10 -7.13
C GLY A 280 8.18 12.58 -6.19
N MET A 281 8.17 11.28 -5.91
CA MET A 281 7.17 10.57 -5.08
C MET A 281 7.86 9.49 -4.26
N VAL A 282 7.26 9.15 -3.11
CA VAL A 282 7.77 8.10 -2.22
C VAL A 282 7.78 6.73 -2.91
N ILE A 283 8.90 6.02 -2.79
CA ILE A 283 9.10 4.65 -3.23
C ILE A 283 9.08 3.76 -1.98
N GLU A 284 7.88 3.30 -1.62
CA GLU A 284 7.66 2.54 -0.36
C GLU A 284 8.49 1.26 -0.30
N GLY A 285 8.79 0.62 -1.45
CA GLY A 285 9.60 -0.59 -1.49
C GLY A 285 11.02 -0.41 -0.94
N ILE A 286 11.60 0.80 -1.04
CA ILE A 286 12.94 1.07 -0.52
C ILE A 286 12.92 1.05 1.00
N SER A 287 12.08 1.86 1.64
CA SER A 287 11.97 1.91 3.11
C SER A 287 11.48 0.58 3.69
N THR A 288 10.52 -0.06 3.02
CA THR A 288 9.99 -1.37 3.43
C THR A 288 11.07 -2.46 3.35
N THR A 289 12.04 -2.38 2.41
CA THR A 289 13.14 -3.35 2.32
C THR A 289 13.96 -3.36 3.60
N ARG A 290 14.31 -2.18 4.15
CA ARG A 290 15.06 -2.09 5.41
C ARG A 290 14.25 -2.69 6.56
N ALA A 291 13.02 -2.23 6.75
CA ALA A 291 12.17 -2.71 7.83
C ALA A 291 11.95 -4.23 7.78
N ALA A 292 11.70 -4.78 6.59
CA ALA A 292 11.49 -6.22 6.42
C ALA A 292 12.77 -7.03 6.65
N TYR A 293 13.92 -6.52 6.21
CA TYR A 293 15.22 -7.17 6.45
C TYR A 293 15.54 -7.22 7.95
N GLU A 294 15.45 -6.10 8.66
CA GLU A 294 15.71 -6.01 10.09
C GLU A 294 14.73 -6.91 10.88
N LEU A 295 13.44 -6.87 10.56
CA LEU A 295 12.43 -7.73 11.18
C LEU A 295 12.68 -9.23 10.91
N ALA A 296 13.10 -9.58 9.70
CA ALA A 296 13.44 -10.96 9.36
C ALA A 296 14.66 -11.46 10.16
N GLN A 297 15.67 -10.61 10.39
CA GLN A 297 16.81 -10.94 11.24
C GLN A 297 16.39 -11.15 12.69
N GLU A 298 15.56 -10.27 13.25
CA GLU A 298 15.04 -10.38 14.62
C GLU A 298 14.25 -11.68 14.85
N LEU A 299 13.46 -12.09 13.84
CA LEU A 299 12.61 -13.28 13.92
C LEU A 299 13.28 -14.57 13.42
N GLY A 300 14.51 -14.49 12.90
CA GLY A 300 15.21 -15.63 12.31
C GLY A 300 14.54 -16.19 11.05
N VAL A 301 13.87 -15.34 10.26
CA VAL A 301 13.17 -15.75 9.05
C VAL A 301 14.07 -15.65 7.82
N TYR A 302 14.16 -16.74 7.06
CA TYR A 302 15.00 -16.81 5.85
C TYR A 302 14.34 -16.06 4.67
N MET A 303 14.94 -14.94 4.24
CA MET A 303 14.45 -14.07 3.18
C MET A 303 15.57 -13.64 2.22
N PRO A 304 16.13 -14.56 1.41
CA PRO A 304 17.30 -14.29 0.58
C PRO A 304 17.08 -13.22 -0.51
N ILE A 305 15.88 -13.13 -1.10
CA ILE A 305 15.58 -12.10 -2.11
C ILE A 305 15.54 -10.73 -1.43
N THR A 306 14.84 -10.61 -0.31
CA THR A 306 14.78 -9.38 0.48
C THR A 306 16.15 -8.93 0.94
N GLN A 307 16.98 -9.86 1.41
CA GLN A 307 18.37 -9.60 1.80
C GLN A 307 19.22 -9.12 0.62
N ALA A 308 19.10 -9.74 -0.55
CA ALA A 308 19.84 -9.31 -1.75
C ALA A 308 19.46 -7.89 -2.18
N ILE A 309 18.16 -7.57 -2.16
CA ILE A 309 17.67 -6.23 -2.47
C ILE A 309 18.16 -5.21 -1.43
N TYR A 310 18.17 -5.56 -0.14
CA TYR A 310 18.72 -4.74 0.93
C TYR A 310 20.21 -4.43 0.68
N ARG A 311 21.02 -5.44 0.38
CA ARG A 311 22.46 -5.27 0.09
C ARG A 311 22.73 -4.35 -1.11
N VAL A 312 21.91 -4.46 -2.15
CA VAL A 312 22.02 -3.57 -3.33
C VAL A 312 21.68 -2.12 -2.94
N ILE A 313 20.59 -1.91 -2.22
CA ILE A 313 20.08 -0.56 -1.91
C ILE A 313 20.92 0.13 -0.83
N TYR A 314 21.31 -0.57 0.22
CA TYR A 314 21.88 0.03 1.44
C TYR A 314 23.37 -0.25 1.63
N GLU A 315 23.90 -1.32 1.03
CA GLU A 315 25.33 -1.68 1.14
C GLU A 315 26.09 -1.44 -0.17
N GLY A 316 25.39 -1.05 -1.24
CA GLY A 316 26.02 -0.73 -2.54
C GLY A 316 26.56 -1.94 -3.30
N VAL A 317 26.10 -3.15 -2.98
CA VAL A 317 26.49 -4.37 -3.68
C VAL A 317 25.99 -4.33 -5.12
N ASN A 318 26.81 -4.78 -6.07
CA ASN A 318 26.42 -4.85 -7.47
C ASN A 318 25.25 -5.82 -7.67
N ILE A 319 24.23 -5.43 -8.44
CA ILE A 319 23.01 -6.24 -8.63
C ILE A 319 23.33 -7.62 -9.22
N LYS A 320 24.28 -7.71 -10.18
CA LYS A 320 24.68 -8.99 -10.78
C LYS A 320 25.37 -9.91 -9.77
N GLU A 321 26.17 -9.34 -8.87
CA GLU A 321 26.78 -10.07 -7.76
C GLU A 321 25.70 -10.62 -6.81
N ALA A 322 24.76 -9.78 -6.41
CA ALA A 322 23.65 -10.20 -5.54
C ALA A 322 22.78 -11.32 -6.16
N ILE A 323 22.55 -11.28 -7.49
CA ILE A 323 21.88 -12.36 -8.22
C ILE A 323 22.71 -13.63 -8.21
N THR A 324 24.03 -13.52 -8.46
CA THR A 324 24.94 -14.65 -8.46
C THR A 324 24.97 -15.34 -7.09
N ASP A 325 24.99 -14.56 -6.02
CA ASP A 325 24.95 -15.08 -4.65
C ASP A 325 23.67 -15.90 -4.40
N ILE A 326 22.50 -15.39 -4.82
CA ILE A 326 21.24 -16.14 -4.71
C ILE A 326 21.28 -17.45 -5.50
N MET A 327 21.84 -17.42 -6.73
CA MET A 327 21.91 -18.60 -7.60
C MET A 327 22.90 -19.66 -7.10
N ASN A 328 23.88 -19.24 -6.30
CA ASN A 328 24.88 -20.14 -5.70
C ASN A 328 24.50 -20.65 -4.29
N ASN A 329 23.35 -20.22 -3.78
CA ASN A 329 22.84 -20.76 -2.51
C ASN A 329 22.68 -22.30 -2.57
N GLU A 330 22.78 -22.96 -1.43
CA GLU A 330 22.53 -24.39 -1.32
C GLU A 330 21.20 -24.80 -1.94
N PHE A 331 21.20 -25.96 -2.61
CA PHE A 331 19.95 -26.50 -3.17
C PHE A 331 19.01 -26.90 -2.05
N LYS A 332 17.79 -26.35 -2.08
CA LYS A 332 16.72 -26.63 -1.11
C LYS A 332 15.50 -27.23 -1.81
N ALA A 333 14.70 -27.97 -1.09
CA ALA A 333 13.39 -28.38 -1.59
C ALA A 333 12.49 -27.15 -1.76
N GLU A 334 11.64 -27.14 -2.80
CA GLU A 334 10.78 -25.98 -3.10
C GLU A 334 9.86 -25.62 -1.93
N ASN A 335 9.37 -26.64 -1.20
CA ASN A 335 8.45 -26.49 -0.07
C ASN A 335 9.15 -26.35 1.29
N GLU A 336 10.45 -26.19 1.33
CA GLU A 336 11.21 -25.99 2.56
C GLU A 336 10.97 -24.60 3.12
N TRP A 337 10.39 -24.53 4.31
CA TRP A 337 10.04 -23.30 5.00
C TRP A 337 11.14 -22.78 5.94
N SER A 338 12.25 -23.51 6.06
CA SER A 338 13.41 -23.21 6.93
C SER A 338 14.55 -22.51 6.16
#